data_b49f102222bad220e5f2f5c18dc504e3
#
_entry.id   b49f102222bad220e5f2f5c18dc504e3
#
_cell.length_a   1.000
_cell.length_b   1.000
_cell.length_c   1.000
_cell.angle_alpha   90.00
_cell.angle_beta   90.00
_cell.angle_gamma   90.00
#
_symmetry.space_group_name_H-M   'P 1'
#
loop_
_entity.id
_entity.type
_entity.pdbx_description
1 polymer ?
#
loop_
_entity_poly.entity_id
_entity_poly.type
_entity_poly.pdbx_seq_one_letter_code
_entity_poly.pdbx_strand_id
1 'polypeptide(L)'
;MSKDCTIQDVFHRFYSSFESTHNVSPAQRKAAYHIMNCKTGAFGVNVSVCEDCGCMSVHYNSCRDRCCPMCQEFPKEKWVDARREDILDAHYFHVVFTVPEELNPIIYSNQKFLYTALYHAASDTLSELAADSKYLGTDIGYICILHTWGSTMNFHPHIHAIVLGGGLDVKNHWKDNGKEFFLPIKVISKIFRGKYMAELKQLWENDRLEFHGSAAPYKNYYTFKELLNTCYAKEWIPYCKKPFDGAESVIRYLGKYTHRIAISNYRIKGMTESTVTFSAKDYKNQGHWKEITISGEEFIRRFLMHVPPKRFVRIRHYGLLSSRNKKKKITLCRNILGCKKYISKLKDMDAPAIIRLLYNKDICKCSSCGGKIIPLPTEQHFIKPKPHMLC
;
A
#
# COMPACT_ATOMS: atom_id res chain seq x y z
N MET A 1 -3.05 11.83 -31.44
CA MET A 1 -2.49 11.43 -30.11
C MET A 1 -3.08 10.09 -29.76
N SER A 2 -2.29 9.05 -29.65
CA SER A 2 -2.76 7.75 -29.18
C SER A 2 -3.30 7.93 -27.76
N LYS A 3 -4.54 7.51 -27.54
CA LYS A 3 -5.17 7.50 -26.22
C LYS A 3 -4.25 6.69 -25.31
N ASP A 4 -3.71 7.32 -24.24
CA ASP A 4 -2.83 6.63 -23.32
C ASP A 4 -3.54 5.37 -22.80
N CYS A 5 -2.94 4.19 -23.06
CA CYS A 5 -3.46 2.91 -22.61
C CYS A 5 -3.42 2.85 -21.07
N THR A 6 -4.52 2.49 -20.45
CA THR A 6 -4.66 2.42 -18.99
C THR A 6 -4.72 0.96 -18.51
N ILE A 7 -4.54 0.76 -17.21
CA ILE A 7 -4.76 -0.55 -16.59
C ILE A 7 -6.22 -1.01 -16.78
N GLN A 8 -7.17 -0.10 -16.82
CA GLN A 8 -8.57 -0.40 -17.09
C GLN A 8 -8.74 -1.01 -18.48
N ASP A 9 -8.09 -0.44 -19.52
CA ASP A 9 -8.12 -0.97 -20.89
C ASP A 9 -7.51 -2.37 -20.97
N VAL A 10 -6.41 -2.61 -20.24
CA VAL A 10 -5.80 -3.95 -20.13
C VAL A 10 -6.77 -4.95 -19.51
N PHE A 11 -7.48 -4.57 -18.45
CA PHE A 11 -8.47 -5.45 -17.83
C PHE A 11 -9.65 -5.71 -18.74
N HIS A 12 -10.18 -4.72 -19.45
CA HIS A 12 -11.26 -4.91 -20.42
C HIS A 12 -10.88 -5.89 -21.53
N ARG A 13 -9.63 -5.86 -21.97
CA ARG A 13 -9.18 -6.72 -23.07
C ARG A 13 -8.89 -8.16 -22.64
N PHE A 14 -8.24 -8.36 -21.50
CA PHE A 14 -7.65 -9.66 -21.18
C PHE A 14 -8.28 -10.38 -19.99
N TYR A 15 -9.14 -9.70 -19.17
CA TYR A 15 -9.63 -10.31 -17.95
C TYR A 15 -10.57 -11.50 -18.22
N SER A 16 -11.45 -11.43 -19.22
CA SER A 16 -12.40 -12.50 -19.52
C SER A 16 -11.70 -13.81 -19.91
N SER A 17 -10.66 -13.72 -20.76
CA SER A 17 -9.84 -14.88 -21.13
C SER A 17 -9.08 -15.42 -19.90
N PHE A 18 -8.50 -14.54 -19.10
CA PHE A 18 -7.83 -14.94 -17.86
C PHE A 18 -8.76 -15.65 -16.88
N GLU A 19 -9.97 -15.11 -16.63
CA GLU A 19 -10.93 -15.68 -15.69
C GLU A 19 -11.43 -17.07 -16.14
N SER A 20 -11.55 -17.32 -17.45
CA SER A 20 -11.99 -18.61 -17.98
C SER A 20 -10.96 -19.74 -17.80
N THR A 21 -9.68 -19.39 -17.65
CA THR A 21 -8.55 -20.35 -17.58
C THR A 21 -7.89 -20.44 -16.21
N HIS A 22 -8.20 -19.50 -15.30
CA HIS A 22 -7.56 -19.41 -13.99
C HIS A 22 -8.58 -19.40 -12.85
N ASN A 23 -8.19 -19.98 -11.71
CA ASN A 23 -9.00 -19.89 -10.50
C ASN A 23 -8.83 -18.52 -9.85
N VAL A 24 -9.87 -17.69 -9.93
CA VAL A 24 -9.90 -16.31 -9.41
C VAL A 24 -10.68 -16.25 -8.10
N SER A 25 -10.04 -15.76 -7.04
CA SER A 25 -10.71 -15.61 -5.74
C SER A 25 -11.80 -14.52 -5.77
N PRO A 26 -12.82 -14.58 -4.87
CA PRO A 26 -13.86 -13.54 -4.80
C PRO A 26 -13.31 -12.13 -4.61
N ALA A 27 -12.20 -11.96 -3.89
CA ALA A 27 -11.57 -10.66 -3.69
C ALA A 27 -10.93 -10.13 -4.98
N GLN A 28 -10.28 -11.00 -5.75
CA GLN A 28 -9.68 -10.66 -7.05
C GLN A 28 -10.75 -10.34 -8.08
N ARG A 29 -11.82 -11.16 -8.17
CA ARG A 29 -12.97 -10.93 -9.06
C ARG A 29 -13.63 -9.59 -8.77
N LYS A 30 -13.85 -9.28 -7.50
CA LYS A 30 -14.37 -7.97 -7.10
C LYS A 30 -13.46 -6.83 -7.53
N ALA A 31 -12.15 -6.94 -7.32
CA ALA A 31 -11.19 -5.91 -7.72
C ALA A 31 -11.18 -5.70 -9.23
N ALA A 32 -11.19 -6.79 -10.03
CA ALA A 32 -11.27 -6.73 -11.48
C ALA A 32 -12.54 -6.02 -11.95
N TYR A 33 -13.71 -6.42 -11.43
CA TYR A 33 -14.99 -5.77 -11.73
C TYR A 33 -14.96 -4.27 -11.42
N HIS A 34 -14.42 -3.89 -10.26
CA HIS A 34 -14.32 -2.49 -9.84
C HIS A 34 -13.37 -1.69 -10.73
N ILE A 35 -12.26 -2.29 -11.19
CA ILE A 35 -11.31 -1.64 -12.11
C ILE A 35 -11.97 -1.41 -13.46
N MET A 36 -12.56 -2.45 -14.06
CA MET A 36 -13.21 -2.37 -15.36
C MET A 36 -14.36 -1.36 -15.40
N ASN A 37 -15.12 -1.27 -14.31
CA ASN A 37 -16.32 -0.42 -14.25
C ASN A 37 -16.11 0.95 -13.59
N CYS A 38 -14.87 1.29 -13.17
CA CYS A 38 -14.60 2.56 -12.51
C CYS A 38 -14.76 3.74 -13.48
N LYS A 39 -15.61 4.71 -13.14
CA LYS A 39 -15.90 5.89 -13.96
C LYS A 39 -16.48 5.55 -15.34
N THR A 40 -17.30 4.49 -15.45
CA THR A 40 -18.02 4.10 -16.66
C THR A 40 -19.54 4.33 -16.57
N GLY A 41 -20.04 4.75 -15.42
CA GLY A 41 -21.47 4.84 -15.14
C GLY A 41 -22.02 3.68 -14.30
N ALA A 42 -21.34 2.53 -14.25
CA ALA A 42 -21.78 1.34 -13.48
C ALA A 42 -21.96 1.60 -11.97
N PHE A 43 -21.30 2.63 -11.43
CA PHE A 43 -21.44 3.07 -10.03
C PHE A 43 -22.28 4.35 -9.89
N GLY A 44 -23.10 4.66 -10.90
CA GLY A 44 -23.95 5.86 -10.97
C GLY A 44 -23.27 7.03 -11.66
N VAL A 45 -24.08 8.03 -11.92
CA VAL A 45 -23.69 9.28 -12.60
C VAL A 45 -24.15 10.48 -11.78
N ASN A 46 -23.44 11.59 -11.91
CA ASN A 46 -23.87 12.90 -11.46
C ASN A 46 -24.02 13.80 -12.69
N VAL A 47 -25.19 14.34 -12.90
CA VAL A 47 -25.47 15.29 -13.97
C VAL A 47 -25.56 16.67 -13.36
N SER A 48 -24.96 17.64 -14.02
CA SER A 48 -25.04 19.03 -13.62
C SER A 48 -25.26 19.94 -14.84
N VAL A 49 -25.86 21.09 -14.62
CA VAL A 49 -26.15 22.08 -15.64
C VAL A 49 -25.65 23.45 -15.22
N CYS A 50 -25.19 24.25 -16.19
CA CYS A 50 -24.84 25.65 -15.96
C CYS A 50 -26.10 26.49 -15.95
N GLU A 51 -26.29 27.30 -14.89
CA GLU A 51 -27.45 28.19 -14.77
C GLU A 51 -27.50 29.27 -15.91
N ASP A 52 -26.31 29.70 -16.38
CA ASP A 52 -26.22 30.82 -17.34
C ASP A 52 -26.33 30.37 -18.80
N CYS A 53 -25.65 29.30 -19.20
CA CYS A 53 -25.59 28.90 -20.61
C CYS A 53 -26.24 27.51 -20.89
N GLY A 54 -26.82 26.87 -19.91
CA GLY A 54 -27.47 25.57 -20.07
C GLY A 54 -26.53 24.40 -20.38
N CYS A 55 -25.21 24.63 -20.41
CA CYS A 55 -24.23 23.56 -20.70
C CYS A 55 -24.34 22.46 -19.67
N MET A 56 -24.56 21.22 -20.12
CA MET A 56 -24.66 20.03 -19.27
C MET A 56 -23.31 19.33 -19.13
N SER A 57 -23.03 18.80 -17.94
CA SER A 57 -21.87 17.95 -17.70
C SER A 57 -22.27 16.68 -16.96
N VAL A 58 -21.66 15.57 -17.36
CA VAL A 58 -21.90 14.24 -16.78
C VAL A 58 -20.60 13.74 -16.14
N HIS A 59 -20.67 13.38 -14.87
CA HIS A 59 -19.57 12.84 -14.11
C HIS A 59 -19.90 11.42 -13.63
N TYR A 60 -19.14 10.45 -14.08
CA TYR A 60 -19.28 9.06 -13.67
C TYR A 60 -18.63 8.80 -12.31
N ASN A 61 -19.36 8.08 -11.44
CA ASN A 61 -18.89 7.77 -10.09
C ASN A 61 -17.71 6.79 -10.11
N SER A 62 -16.84 6.97 -9.11
CA SER A 62 -15.70 6.10 -8.86
C SER A 62 -16.11 4.85 -8.08
N CYS A 63 -15.47 3.70 -8.35
CA CYS A 63 -15.72 2.45 -7.62
C CYS A 63 -15.28 2.48 -6.15
N ARG A 64 -14.41 3.42 -5.75
CA ARG A 64 -13.81 3.59 -4.41
C ARG A 64 -13.06 2.35 -3.90
N ASP A 65 -12.75 1.40 -4.77
CA ASP A 65 -11.97 0.22 -4.37
C ASP A 65 -10.50 0.58 -4.15
N ARG A 66 -9.94 0.06 -3.05
CA ARG A 66 -8.54 0.32 -2.67
C ARG A 66 -7.51 -0.27 -3.65
N CYS A 67 -7.94 -1.17 -4.53
CA CYS A 67 -7.12 -1.78 -5.56
C CYS A 67 -7.21 -1.06 -6.90
N CYS A 68 -8.14 -0.13 -7.07
CA CYS A 68 -8.38 0.55 -8.33
C CYS A 68 -7.36 1.67 -8.57
N PRO A 69 -6.54 1.61 -9.63
CA PRO A 69 -5.57 2.66 -9.93
C PRO A 69 -6.20 3.95 -10.48
N MET A 70 -7.50 3.91 -10.86
CA MET A 70 -8.20 5.03 -11.51
C MET A 70 -8.75 6.06 -10.53
N CYS A 71 -8.99 5.70 -9.26
CA CYS A 71 -9.71 6.57 -8.33
C CYS A 71 -9.05 6.77 -6.96
N GLN A 72 -7.84 6.24 -6.74
CA GLN A 72 -7.19 6.33 -5.43
C GLN A 72 -6.41 7.63 -5.17
N GLU A 73 -6.30 8.53 -6.14
CA GLU A 73 -5.55 9.78 -5.97
C GLU A 73 -6.15 10.69 -4.89
N PHE A 74 -7.45 10.96 -4.97
CA PHE A 74 -8.14 11.82 -4.03
C PHE A 74 -8.17 11.28 -2.58
N PRO A 75 -8.53 10.00 -2.32
CA PRO A 75 -8.39 9.39 -1.00
C PRO A 75 -6.95 9.43 -0.46
N LYS A 76 -5.96 9.28 -1.33
CA LYS A 76 -4.53 9.39 -0.98
C LYS A 76 -4.21 10.76 -0.42
N GLU A 77 -4.61 11.84 -1.09
CA GLU A 77 -4.31 13.20 -0.65
C GLU A 77 -4.93 13.50 0.72
N LYS A 78 -6.22 13.14 0.93
CA LYS A 78 -6.87 13.26 2.24
C LYS A 78 -6.15 12.48 3.34
N TRP A 79 -5.75 11.24 3.02
CA TRP A 79 -5.06 10.40 3.99
C TRP A 79 -3.68 10.97 4.35
N VAL A 80 -2.93 11.43 3.35
CA VAL A 80 -1.60 12.04 3.53
C VAL A 80 -1.69 13.29 4.39
N ASP A 81 -2.63 14.17 4.10
CA ASP A 81 -2.84 15.39 4.86
C ASP A 81 -3.18 15.10 6.33
N ALA A 82 -4.09 14.14 6.57
CA ALA A 82 -4.41 13.69 7.92
C ALA A 82 -3.21 13.06 8.66
N ARG A 83 -2.28 12.43 7.95
CA ARG A 83 -1.05 11.84 8.57
C ARG A 83 -0.01 12.88 8.93
N ARG A 84 -0.02 14.04 8.31
CA ARG A 84 0.85 15.17 8.72
C ARG A 84 0.64 15.57 10.18
N GLU A 85 -0.57 15.40 10.72
CA GLU A 85 -0.85 15.62 12.14
C GLU A 85 -0.08 14.64 13.05
N ASP A 86 0.34 13.49 12.57
CA ASP A 86 1.02 12.47 13.36
C ASP A 86 2.55 12.56 13.26
N ILE A 87 3.07 13.34 12.33
CA ILE A 87 4.52 13.48 12.11
C ILE A 87 5.10 14.49 13.10
N LEU A 88 6.23 14.12 13.71
CA LEU A 88 7.06 14.97 14.55
C LEU A 88 8.19 15.59 13.71
N ASP A 89 8.67 16.74 14.10
CA ASP A 89 9.86 17.36 13.51
C ASP A 89 11.12 16.71 14.10
N ALA A 90 11.42 15.51 13.62
CA ALA A 90 12.53 14.68 14.04
C ALA A 90 13.02 13.84 12.84
N HIS A 91 14.15 13.18 12.97
CA HIS A 91 14.65 12.29 11.94
C HIS A 91 13.79 11.04 11.82
N TYR A 92 13.62 10.56 10.59
CA TYR A 92 12.96 9.28 10.31
C TYR A 92 13.85 8.42 9.44
N PHE A 93 13.84 7.14 9.70
CA PHE A 93 14.57 6.15 8.92
C PHE A 93 13.60 5.27 8.14
N HIS A 94 14.04 4.82 6.99
CA HIS A 94 13.29 3.88 6.16
C HIS A 94 13.95 2.50 6.24
N VAL A 95 13.30 1.57 6.91
CA VAL A 95 13.76 0.19 7.05
C VAL A 95 12.86 -0.72 6.22
N VAL A 96 13.45 -1.61 5.44
CA VAL A 96 12.70 -2.58 4.64
C VAL A 96 12.99 -3.98 5.14
N PHE A 97 11.95 -4.72 5.52
CA PHE A 97 12.01 -6.10 5.94
C PHE A 97 11.52 -7.00 4.82
N THR A 98 12.40 -7.84 4.31
CA THR A 98 12.12 -8.74 3.18
C THR A 98 12.32 -10.18 3.61
N VAL A 99 11.46 -11.07 3.11
CA VAL A 99 11.58 -12.53 3.30
C VAL A 99 12.18 -13.18 2.04
N PRO A 100 12.85 -14.33 2.16
CA PRO A 100 13.34 -15.09 1.02
C PRO A 100 12.22 -15.50 0.04
N GLU A 101 12.53 -15.53 -1.24
CA GLU A 101 11.56 -15.87 -2.29
C GLU A 101 11.04 -17.30 -2.22
N GLU A 102 11.80 -18.21 -1.61
CA GLU A 102 11.42 -19.60 -1.38
C GLU A 102 10.15 -19.72 -0.52
N LEU A 103 9.88 -18.74 0.31
CA LEU A 103 8.65 -18.67 1.12
C LEU A 103 7.42 -18.20 0.32
N ASN A 104 7.61 -17.65 -0.88
CA ASN A 104 6.52 -17.08 -1.67
C ASN A 104 5.34 -18.04 -1.91
N PRO A 105 5.54 -19.35 -2.24
CA PRO A 105 4.44 -20.29 -2.41
C PRO A 105 3.55 -20.39 -1.17
N ILE A 106 4.16 -20.59 0.01
CA ILE A 106 3.41 -20.70 1.26
C ILE A 106 2.76 -19.37 1.63
N ILE A 107 3.46 -18.26 1.47
CA ILE A 107 2.91 -16.93 1.77
C ILE A 107 1.71 -16.63 0.87
N TYR A 108 1.77 -16.96 -0.41
CA TYR A 108 0.68 -16.69 -1.34
C TYR A 108 -0.58 -17.49 -0.99
N SER A 109 -0.44 -18.76 -0.61
CA SER A 109 -1.55 -19.60 -0.14
C SER A 109 -2.13 -19.14 1.21
N ASN A 110 -1.32 -18.45 2.03
CA ASN A 110 -1.67 -18.09 3.42
C ASN A 110 -1.52 -16.59 3.71
N GLN A 111 -1.90 -15.73 2.76
CA GLN A 111 -1.64 -14.29 2.81
C GLN A 111 -2.03 -13.64 4.14
N LYS A 112 -3.22 -13.95 4.69
CA LYS A 112 -3.71 -13.30 5.91
C LYS A 112 -2.83 -13.61 7.13
N PHE A 113 -2.44 -14.87 7.29
CA PHE A 113 -1.60 -15.33 8.41
C PHE A 113 -0.15 -14.86 8.23
N LEU A 114 0.45 -15.12 7.08
CA LEU A 114 1.87 -14.87 6.86
C LEU A 114 2.21 -13.40 6.62
N TYR A 115 1.28 -12.59 6.11
CA TYR A 115 1.44 -11.13 6.16
C TYR A 115 1.33 -10.61 7.60
N THR A 116 0.49 -11.22 8.46
CA THR A 116 0.40 -10.82 9.86
C THR A 116 1.67 -11.20 10.62
N ALA A 117 2.20 -12.41 10.39
CA ALA A 117 3.49 -12.84 10.92
C ALA A 117 4.64 -11.89 10.50
N LEU A 118 4.61 -11.42 9.24
CA LEU A 118 5.59 -10.45 8.74
C LEU A 118 5.52 -9.11 9.50
N TYR A 119 4.31 -8.64 9.83
CA TYR A 119 4.15 -7.46 10.68
C TYR A 119 4.63 -7.70 12.11
N HIS A 120 4.29 -8.84 12.72
CA HIS A 120 4.75 -9.19 14.07
C HIS A 120 6.27 -9.24 14.13
N ALA A 121 6.90 -10.02 13.26
CA ALA A 121 8.34 -10.13 13.22
C ALA A 121 9.05 -8.78 13.03
N ALA A 122 8.56 -7.92 12.13
CA ALA A 122 9.13 -6.60 11.89
C ALA A 122 8.92 -5.65 13.09
N SER A 123 7.68 -5.59 13.61
CA SER A 123 7.34 -4.70 14.72
C SER A 123 8.04 -5.09 16.01
N ASP A 124 8.03 -6.38 16.35
CA ASP A 124 8.64 -6.87 17.60
C ASP A 124 10.16 -6.74 17.57
N THR A 125 10.78 -6.90 16.39
CA THR A 125 12.21 -6.63 16.21
C THR A 125 12.55 -5.17 16.50
N LEU A 126 11.80 -4.24 15.93
CA LEU A 126 12.05 -2.80 16.15
C LEU A 126 11.79 -2.39 17.60
N SER A 127 10.67 -2.85 18.18
CA SER A 127 10.29 -2.50 19.56
C SER A 127 11.27 -3.04 20.58
N GLU A 128 11.63 -4.33 20.48
CA GLU A 128 12.54 -5.00 21.40
C GLU A 128 13.93 -4.34 21.38
N LEU A 129 14.49 -4.16 20.18
CA LEU A 129 15.81 -3.56 20.05
C LEU A 129 15.83 -2.09 20.46
N ALA A 130 14.78 -1.32 20.18
CA ALA A 130 14.74 0.08 20.59
C ALA A 130 14.59 0.26 22.10
N ALA A 131 13.91 -0.66 22.78
CA ALA A 131 13.72 -0.66 24.23
C ALA A 131 15.00 -1.09 24.98
N ASP A 132 15.90 -1.83 24.34
CA ASP A 132 17.17 -2.23 24.95
C ASP A 132 18.07 -1.00 25.19
N SER A 133 18.50 -0.84 26.45
CA SER A 133 19.37 0.26 26.88
C SER A 133 20.75 0.27 26.21
N LYS A 134 21.17 -0.87 25.65
CA LYS A 134 22.38 -1.00 24.85
C LYS A 134 22.30 -0.15 23.56
N TYR A 135 21.09 0.10 23.04
CA TYR A 135 20.87 0.89 21.84
C TYR A 135 20.27 2.26 22.18
N LEU A 136 18.95 2.36 22.29
CA LEU A 136 18.28 3.63 22.56
C LEU A 136 17.62 3.68 23.96
N GLY A 137 17.12 2.55 24.44
CA GLY A 137 16.43 2.43 25.74
C GLY A 137 15.10 3.19 25.77
N THR A 138 14.35 3.18 24.66
CA THR A 138 13.11 4.00 24.52
C THR A 138 11.98 3.25 23.83
N ASP A 139 10.75 3.72 24.04
CA ASP A 139 9.60 3.40 23.18
C ASP A 139 9.63 4.34 21.96
N ILE A 140 9.81 3.78 20.78
CA ILE A 140 9.85 4.51 19.51
C ILE A 140 8.49 4.46 18.80
N GLY A 141 8.29 5.35 17.83
CA GLY A 141 7.13 5.31 16.94
C GLY A 141 7.52 4.87 15.52
N TYR A 142 6.69 4.02 14.90
CA TYR A 142 6.90 3.65 13.50
C TYR A 142 5.61 3.28 12.78
N ILE A 143 5.64 3.39 11.45
CA ILE A 143 4.56 3.03 10.54
C ILE A 143 5.05 1.92 9.64
N CYS A 144 4.38 0.77 9.66
CA CYS A 144 4.65 -0.38 8.79
C CYS A 144 3.66 -0.44 7.63
N ILE A 145 4.16 -0.57 6.41
CA ILE A 145 3.37 -0.63 5.18
C ILE A 145 3.71 -1.91 4.44
N LEU A 146 2.74 -2.78 4.23
CA LEU A 146 2.92 -4.00 3.44
C LEU A 146 2.92 -3.67 1.95
N HIS A 147 3.97 -4.09 1.27
CA HIS A 147 4.02 -4.23 -0.17
C HIS A 147 4.21 -5.70 -0.52
N THR A 148 3.62 -6.11 -1.64
CA THR A 148 3.72 -7.50 -2.11
C THR A 148 4.32 -7.59 -3.51
N TRP A 149 4.78 -6.46 -4.07
CA TRP A 149 5.28 -6.34 -5.46
C TRP A 149 6.63 -5.68 -5.56
N GLY A 150 7.43 -6.15 -6.50
CA GLY A 150 8.60 -5.45 -7.00
C GLY A 150 8.27 -4.56 -8.22
N SER A 151 9.30 -3.97 -8.83
CA SER A 151 9.14 -3.12 -10.01
C SER A 151 8.55 -3.85 -11.22
N THR A 152 8.79 -5.14 -11.34
CA THR A 152 8.29 -6.03 -12.41
C THR A 152 6.94 -6.66 -12.10
N MET A 153 6.26 -6.24 -11.02
CA MET A 153 5.03 -6.83 -10.49
C MET A 153 5.15 -8.31 -10.08
N ASN A 154 6.36 -8.83 -9.86
CA ASN A 154 6.54 -10.15 -9.28
C ASN A 154 6.12 -10.14 -7.80
N PHE A 155 5.61 -11.28 -7.32
CA PHE A 155 5.24 -11.44 -5.92
C PHE A 155 6.48 -11.38 -5.02
N HIS A 156 6.52 -10.38 -4.15
CA HIS A 156 7.66 -10.07 -3.29
C HIS A 156 7.18 -9.36 -2.01
N PRO A 157 6.59 -10.11 -1.05
CA PRO A 157 6.07 -9.52 0.17
C PRO A 157 7.19 -8.94 1.05
N HIS A 158 7.02 -7.70 1.45
CA HIS A 158 7.97 -6.99 2.31
C HIS A 158 7.28 -5.85 3.06
N ILE A 159 7.84 -5.48 4.21
CA ILE A 159 7.39 -4.34 5.01
C ILE A 159 8.31 -3.15 4.81
N HIS A 160 7.74 -2.03 4.43
CA HIS A 160 8.38 -0.73 4.58
C HIS A 160 8.05 -0.17 5.95
N ALA A 161 9.03 -0.02 6.83
CA ALA A 161 8.89 0.61 8.12
C ALA A 161 9.48 2.03 8.07
N ILE A 162 8.66 3.03 8.41
CA ILE A 162 9.10 4.41 8.63
C ILE A 162 9.26 4.57 10.12
N VAL A 163 10.49 4.63 10.57
CA VAL A 163 10.89 4.55 11.98
C VAL A 163 11.36 5.92 12.46
N LEU A 164 10.74 6.41 13.53
CA LEU A 164 11.17 7.63 14.20
C LEU A 164 12.56 7.43 14.80
N GLY A 165 13.47 8.37 14.56
CA GLY A 165 14.88 8.29 14.99
C GLY A 165 15.10 8.57 16.47
N GLY A 166 14.04 8.71 17.24
CA GLY A 166 14.07 8.89 18.69
C GLY A 166 12.81 8.37 19.34
N GLY A 167 12.77 8.42 20.67
CA GLY A 167 11.66 7.91 21.45
C GLY A 167 11.63 8.45 22.88
N LEU A 168 10.65 8.00 23.65
CA LEU A 168 10.49 8.34 25.06
C LEU A 168 11.05 7.22 25.93
N ASP A 169 11.93 7.56 26.88
CA ASP A 169 12.35 6.62 27.91
C ASP A 169 11.23 6.41 28.97
N VAL A 170 11.48 5.54 29.94
CA VAL A 170 10.53 5.24 31.03
C VAL A 170 10.14 6.44 31.88
N LYS A 171 10.97 7.50 31.88
CA LYS A 171 10.72 8.75 32.59
C LYS A 171 10.10 9.83 31.68
N ASN A 172 9.73 9.47 30.45
CA ASN A 172 9.21 10.36 29.40
C ASN A 172 10.21 11.44 28.95
N HIS A 173 11.51 11.20 29.04
CA HIS A 173 12.51 12.04 28.40
C HIS A 173 12.71 11.59 26.96
N TRP A 174 12.88 12.56 26.06
CA TRP A 174 13.23 12.28 24.67
C TRP A 174 14.69 11.87 24.56
N LYS A 175 14.94 10.79 23.83
CA LYS A 175 16.28 10.35 23.44
C LYS A 175 16.29 10.07 21.94
N ASP A 176 17.36 10.46 21.29
CA ASP A 176 17.64 10.15 19.88
C ASP A 176 19.13 9.90 19.65
N ASN A 177 19.50 9.43 18.48
CA ASN A 177 20.87 9.20 18.07
C ASN A 177 21.29 10.13 16.91
N GLY A 178 20.66 11.30 16.81
CA GLY A 178 20.91 12.27 15.74
C GLY A 178 20.54 11.71 14.37
N LYS A 179 21.47 11.86 13.39
CA LYS A 179 21.26 11.41 12.01
C LYS A 179 21.64 9.95 11.76
N GLU A 180 22.17 9.25 12.75
CA GLU A 180 22.56 7.86 12.60
C GLU A 180 21.44 6.92 13.04
N PHE A 181 21.28 5.83 12.31
CA PHE A 181 20.34 4.80 12.69
C PHE A 181 20.88 4.01 13.88
N PHE A 182 20.13 3.98 14.94
CA PHE A 182 20.56 3.46 16.23
C PHE A 182 20.58 1.94 16.35
N LEU A 183 20.08 1.19 15.36
CA LEU A 183 20.02 -0.26 15.39
C LEU A 183 20.97 -0.88 14.36
N PRO A 184 21.85 -1.83 14.76
CA PRO A 184 22.74 -2.51 13.82
C PRO A 184 21.95 -3.44 12.88
N ILE A 185 22.12 -3.26 11.57
CA ILE A 185 21.39 -4.02 10.53
C ILE A 185 21.55 -5.54 10.68
N LYS A 186 22.76 -6.02 11.01
CA LYS A 186 23.02 -7.45 11.23
C LYS A 186 22.23 -8.03 12.41
N VAL A 187 22.00 -7.23 13.47
CA VAL A 187 21.20 -7.64 14.63
C VAL A 187 19.73 -7.70 14.25
N ILE A 188 19.21 -6.64 13.58
CA ILE A 188 17.84 -6.62 13.04
C ILE A 188 17.59 -7.86 12.17
N SER A 189 18.52 -8.17 11.26
CA SER A 189 18.44 -9.34 10.36
C SER A 189 18.21 -10.64 11.12
N LYS A 190 19.06 -10.93 12.11
CA LYS A 190 19.00 -12.18 12.88
C LYS A 190 17.72 -12.31 13.69
N ILE A 191 17.30 -11.25 14.38
CA ILE A 191 16.10 -11.25 15.24
C ILE A 191 14.85 -11.35 14.37
N PHE A 192 14.74 -10.55 13.30
CA PHE A 192 13.63 -10.58 12.36
C PHE A 192 13.45 -11.97 11.74
N ARG A 193 14.54 -12.57 11.23
CA ARG A 193 14.52 -13.93 10.70
C ARG A 193 14.03 -14.94 11.76
N GLY A 194 14.60 -14.89 12.96
CA GLY A 194 14.24 -15.81 14.05
C GLY A 194 12.75 -15.72 14.39
N LYS A 195 12.22 -14.51 14.58
CA LYS A 195 10.81 -14.28 14.91
C LYS A 195 9.87 -14.75 13.80
N TYR A 196 10.15 -14.39 12.54
CA TYR A 196 9.31 -14.81 11.42
C TYR A 196 9.28 -16.31 11.23
N MET A 197 10.44 -16.96 11.28
CA MET A 197 10.57 -18.41 11.11
C MET A 197 9.94 -19.18 12.28
N ALA A 198 10.02 -18.66 13.49
CA ALA A 198 9.36 -19.26 14.65
C ALA A 198 7.83 -19.20 14.51
N GLU A 199 7.26 -18.06 14.10
CA GLU A 199 5.81 -17.92 13.88
C GLU A 199 5.34 -18.78 12.71
N LEU A 200 6.10 -18.85 11.60
CA LEU A 200 5.81 -19.73 10.47
C LEU A 200 5.76 -21.20 10.91
N LYS A 201 6.76 -21.65 11.67
CA LYS A 201 6.82 -23.00 12.20
C LYS A 201 5.63 -23.30 13.12
N GLN A 202 5.31 -22.40 14.03
CA GLN A 202 4.16 -22.53 14.94
C GLN A 202 2.83 -22.63 14.18
N LEU A 203 2.65 -21.81 13.11
CA LEU A 203 1.45 -21.88 12.27
C LEU A 203 1.35 -23.22 11.54
N TRP A 204 2.47 -23.77 11.09
CA TRP A 204 2.53 -25.09 10.45
C TRP A 204 2.18 -26.19 11.44
N GLU A 205 2.80 -26.23 12.63
CA GLU A 205 2.61 -27.22 13.69
C GLU A 205 1.17 -27.23 14.24
N ASN A 206 0.49 -26.08 14.18
CA ASN A 206 -0.89 -25.93 14.65
C ASN A 206 -1.94 -26.12 13.51
N ASP A 207 -1.56 -26.67 12.37
CA ASP A 207 -2.43 -26.90 11.20
C ASP A 207 -3.20 -25.65 10.75
N ARG A 208 -2.58 -24.46 10.87
CA ARG A 208 -3.20 -23.18 10.49
C ARG A 208 -2.90 -22.76 9.06
N LEU A 209 -2.08 -23.52 8.35
CA LEU A 209 -1.65 -23.21 6.99
C LEU A 209 -2.36 -24.10 5.96
N GLU A 210 -2.71 -23.50 4.85
CA GLU A 210 -3.24 -24.18 3.67
C GLU A 210 -2.13 -24.37 2.62
N PHE A 211 -2.18 -25.49 1.88
CA PHE A 211 -1.13 -25.87 0.93
C PHE A 211 -1.76 -26.17 -0.43
N HIS A 212 -1.88 -25.13 -1.27
CA HIS A 212 -2.44 -25.24 -2.61
C HIS A 212 -1.40 -24.92 -3.71
N GLY A 213 -1.57 -25.51 -4.89
CA GLY A 213 -0.70 -25.27 -6.03
C GLY A 213 0.77 -25.51 -5.70
N SER A 214 1.62 -24.52 -5.95
CA SER A 214 3.07 -24.60 -5.67
C SER A 214 3.43 -24.71 -4.18
N ALA A 215 2.49 -24.50 -3.28
CA ALA A 215 2.70 -24.72 -1.84
C ALA A 215 2.42 -26.17 -1.41
N ALA A 216 1.75 -26.99 -2.24
CA ALA A 216 1.32 -28.35 -1.87
C ALA A 216 2.44 -29.27 -1.30
N PRO A 217 3.68 -29.25 -1.84
CA PRO A 217 4.77 -30.08 -1.30
C PRO A 217 5.12 -29.80 0.18
N TYR A 218 4.91 -28.56 0.65
CA TYR A 218 5.27 -28.13 1.99
C TYR A 218 4.28 -28.57 3.09
N LYS A 219 3.23 -29.30 2.72
CA LYS A 219 2.39 -30.03 3.67
C LYS A 219 3.17 -31.20 4.30
N ASN A 220 4.14 -31.76 3.57
CA ASN A 220 5.02 -32.79 4.08
C ASN A 220 6.07 -32.20 5.02
N TYR A 221 6.25 -32.83 6.20
CA TYR A 221 7.20 -32.38 7.23
C TYR A 221 8.64 -32.25 6.72
N TYR A 222 9.11 -33.21 5.96
CA TYR A 222 10.52 -33.23 5.51
C TYR A 222 10.77 -32.09 4.50
N THR A 223 9.87 -31.88 3.55
CA THR A 223 9.96 -30.79 2.57
C THR A 223 9.83 -29.43 3.26
N PHE A 224 8.95 -29.31 4.25
CA PHE A 224 8.83 -28.07 5.03
C PHE A 224 10.08 -27.79 5.86
N LYS A 225 10.66 -28.82 6.51
CA LYS A 225 11.91 -28.70 7.27
C LYS A 225 13.08 -28.30 6.37
N GLU A 226 13.18 -28.85 5.17
CA GLU A 226 14.18 -28.48 4.18
C GLU A 226 14.02 -26.99 3.76
N LEU A 227 12.80 -26.53 3.51
CA LEU A 227 12.52 -25.12 3.26
C LEU A 227 12.97 -24.22 4.42
N LEU A 228 12.67 -24.61 5.67
CA LEU A 228 13.14 -23.86 6.84
C LEU A 228 14.66 -23.79 6.88
N ASN A 229 15.36 -24.91 6.67
CA ASN A 229 16.82 -24.96 6.67
C ASN A 229 17.41 -24.05 5.57
N THR A 230 16.85 -24.12 4.36
CA THR A 230 17.24 -23.25 3.22
C THR A 230 17.08 -21.78 3.57
N CYS A 231 15.97 -21.41 4.18
CA CYS A 231 15.71 -20.02 4.60
C CYS A 231 16.62 -19.57 5.75
N TYR A 232 16.96 -20.47 6.69
CA TYR A 232 17.90 -20.17 7.77
C TYR A 232 19.35 -20.04 7.28
N ALA A 233 19.74 -20.76 6.24
CA ALA A 233 21.08 -20.65 5.64
C ALA A 233 21.28 -19.33 4.91
N LYS A 234 20.21 -18.64 4.48
CA LYS A 234 20.29 -17.36 3.80
C LYS A 234 20.43 -16.20 4.79
N GLU A 235 21.17 -15.19 4.38
CA GLU A 235 21.21 -13.92 5.10
C GLU A 235 19.99 -13.07 4.71
N TRP A 236 19.17 -12.69 5.68
CA TRP A 236 18.03 -11.80 5.48
C TRP A 236 18.48 -10.38 5.74
N ILE A 237 18.74 -9.62 4.72
CA ILE A 237 19.30 -8.28 4.85
C ILE A 237 18.18 -7.24 4.86
N PRO A 238 17.77 -6.73 6.03
CA PRO A 238 16.93 -5.54 6.09
C PRO A 238 17.71 -4.38 5.48
N TYR A 239 17.05 -3.62 4.63
CA TYR A 239 17.66 -2.46 4.01
C TYR A 239 17.27 -1.21 4.78
N CYS A 240 18.26 -0.49 5.31
CA CYS A 240 18.06 0.81 5.94
C CYS A 240 18.60 1.90 5.03
N LYS A 241 17.74 2.81 4.61
CA LYS A 241 18.11 4.02 3.88
C LYS A 241 18.55 5.12 4.84
N LYS A 242 19.36 6.03 4.31
CA LYS A 242 19.68 7.31 4.96
C LYS A 242 18.40 7.98 5.48
N PRO A 243 18.50 8.74 6.56
CA PRO A 243 17.33 9.41 7.13
C PRO A 243 16.62 10.28 6.09
N PHE A 244 15.33 10.43 6.25
CA PHE A 244 14.56 11.39 5.46
C PHE A 244 14.97 12.82 5.83
N ASP A 245 15.05 13.68 4.82
CA ASP A 245 15.28 15.12 5.01
C ASP A 245 13.99 15.77 5.57
N GLY A 246 13.72 15.52 6.85
CA GLY A 246 12.59 16.10 7.57
C GLY A 246 11.22 15.49 7.30
N ALA A 247 10.22 16.04 7.98
CA ALA A 247 8.84 15.57 7.99
C ALA A 247 8.18 15.55 6.59
N GLU A 248 8.48 16.53 5.73
CA GLU A 248 7.89 16.63 4.39
C GLU A 248 8.32 15.47 3.48
N SER A 249 9.56 15.01 3.58
CA SER A 249 10.06 13.86 2.83
C SER A 249 9.38 12.57 3.25
N VAL A 250 9.08 12.40 4.55
CA VAL A 250 8.27 11.27 5.07
C VAL A 250 6.87 11.29 4.48
N ILE A 251 6.22 12.45 4.50
CA ILE A 251 4.87 12.64 3.95
C ILE A 251 4.81 12.31 2.46
N ARG A 252 5.77 12.83 1.68
CA ARG A 252 5.89 12.55 0.25
C ARG A 252 6.08 11.06 -0.02
N TYR A 253 6.90 10.40 0.79
CA TYR A 253 7.10 8.95 0.71
C TYR A 253 5.79 8.19 1.01
N LEU A 254 5.11 8.52 2.11
CA LEU A 254 3.84 7.92 2.47
C LEU A 254 2.80 8.07 1.35
N GLY A 255 2.64 9.27 0.80
CA GLY A 255 1.73 9.53 -0.31
C GLY A 255 2.02 8.68 -1.54
N LYS A 256 3.29 8.44 -1.84
CA LYS A 256 3.71 7.67 -3.01
C LYS A 256 3.39 6.17 -2.89
N TYR A 257 3.44 5.60 -1.69
CA TYR A 257 3.46 4.15 -1.51
C TYR A 257 2.21 3.56 -0.83
N THR A 258 1.40 4.38 -0.12
CA THR A 258 0.29 3.87 0.68
C THR A 258 -0.95 3.44 -0.11
N HIS A 259 -1.28 4.17 -1.19
CA HIS A 259 -2.51 3.97 -1.99
C HIS A 259 -2.27 3.35 -3.37
N ARG A 260 -1.09 2.78 -3.59
CA ARG A 260 -0.78 2.08 -4.84
C ARG A 260 -0.88 0.58 -4.66
N ILE A 261 -1.31 -0.12 -5.70
CA ILE A 261 -1.20 -1.57 -5.86
C ILE A 261 -0.44 -1.84 -7.16
N ALA A 262 0.52 -2.75 -7.10
CA ALA A 262 1.28 -3.28 -8.22
C ALA A 262 1.89 -2.20 -9.13
N ILE A 263 1.09 -1.54 -9.94
CA ILE A 263 1.53 -0.62 -10.99
C ILE A 263 0.56 0.57 -11.11
N SER A 264 1.01 1.67 -11.71
CA SER A 264 0.20 2.85 -12.03
C SER A 264 0.11 3.06 -13.53
N ASN A 265 -0.97 3.73 -13.99
CA ASN A 265 -1.26 3.92 -15.40
C ASN A 265 -0.09 4.51 -16.21
N TYR A 266 0.62 5.51 -15.67
CA TYR A 266 1.74 6.16 -16.39
C TYR A 266 2.90 5.20 -16.75
N ARG A 267 2.91 4.00 -16.14
CA ARG A 267 3.92 2.98 -16.45
C ARG A 267 3.51 2.08 -17.63
N ILE A 268 2.24 2.06 -18.02
CA ILE A 268 1.79 1.36 -19.20
C ILE A 268 2.29 2.14 -20.43
N LYS A 269 2.97 1.45 -21.34
CA LYS A 269 3.55 2.03 -22.55
C LYS A 269 2.77 1.71 -23.80
N GLY A 270 2.10 0.56 -23.80
CA GLY A 270 1.28 0.13 -24.89
C GLY A 270 0.67 -1.25 -24.66
N MET A 271 -0.23 -1.62 -25.56
CA MET A 271 -0.93 -2.89 -25.57
C MET A 271 -1.16 -3.32 -27.03
N THR A 272 -0.96 -4.59 -27.30
CA THR A 272 -1.32 -5.22 -28.57
C THR A 272 -2.52 -6.14 -28.37
N GLU A 273 -2.81 -7.01 -29.36
CA GLU A 273 -3.87 -8.02 -29.23
C GLU A 273 -3.58 -9.07 -28.16
N SER A 274 -2.31 -9.35 -27.90
CA SER A 274 -1.89 -10.43 -27.00
C SER A 274 -0.95 -9.99 -25.90
N THR A 275 -0.38 -8.77 -25.96
CA THR A 275 0.68 -8.35 -25.04
C THR A 275 0.42 -6.97 -24.44
N VAL A 276 1.06 -6.73 -23.28
CA VAL A 276 1.13 -5.44 -22.58
C VAL A 276 2.58 -5.09 -22.34
N THR A 277 2.97 -3.86 -22.71
CA THR A 277 4.31 -3.29 -22.45
C THR A 277 4.22 -2.25 -21.34
N PHE A 278 5.08 -2.36 -20.35
CA PHE A 278 5.16 -1.41 -19.25
C PHE A 278 6.60 -1.16 -18.81
N SER A 279 6.84 0.01 -18.22
CA SER A 279 8.16 0.38 -17.69
C SER A 279 8.40 -0.20 -16.30
N ALA A 280 9.61 -0.73 -16.07
CA ALA A 280 10.07 -1.25 -14.78
C ALA A 280 11.49 -0.79 -14.49
N LYS A 281 11.84 -0.67 -13.19
CA LYS A 281 13.22 -0.41 -12.78
C LYS A 281 14.05 -1.67 -12.81
N ASP A 282 15.22 -1.60 -13.43
CA ASP A 282 16.23 -2.65 -13.43
C ASP A 282 17.22 -2.42 -12.28
N TYR A 283 16.97 -3.04 -11.13
CA TYR A 283 17.84 -2.89 -9.97
C TYR A 283 19.23 -3.53 -10.15
N LYS A 284 19.39 -4.45 -11.09
CA LYS A 284 20.69 -5.04 -11.45
C LYS A 284 21.55 -4.03 -12.23
N ASN A 285 20.89 -3.12 -12.96
CA ASN A 285 21.51 -2.04 -13.73
C ASN A 285 21.23 -0.68 -13.08
N GLN A 286 21.71 -0.47 -11.86
CA GLN A 286 21.67 0.80 -11.12
C GLN A 286 20.28 1.46 -11.05
N GLY A 287 19.19 0.69 -11.27
CA GLY A 287 17.82 1.20 -11.23
C GLY A 287 17.37 1.97 -12.48
N HIS A 288 18.05 1.82 -13.60
CA HIS A 288 17.59 2.35 -14.88
C HIS A 288 16.23 1.79 -15.27
N TRP A 289 15.44 2.60 -15.95
CA TRP A 289 14.15 2.18 -16.45
C TRP A 289 14.31 1.33 -17.71
N LYS A 290 13.62 0.19 -17.76
CA LYS A 290 13.50 -0.65 -18.96
C LYS A 290 12.04 -0.96 -19.24
N GLU A 291 11.73 -1.25 -20.48
CA GLU A 291 10.42 -1.76 -20.89
C GLU A 291 10.38 -3.27 -20.78
N ILE A 292 9.23 -3.77 -20.35
CA ILE A 292 8.94 -5.19 -20.22
C ILE A 292 7.65 -5.44 -20.97
N THR A 293 7.68 -6.42 -21.90
CA THR A 293 6.51 -6.89 -22.62
C THR A 293 6.16 -8.30 -22.15
N ILE A 294 4.92 -8.51 -21.76
CA ILE A 294 4.40 -9.81 -21.31
C ILE A 294 3.02 -10.04 -21.95
N SER A 295 2.52 -11.29 -21.90
CA SER A 295 1.15 -11.56 -22.34
C SER A 295 0.14 -10.79 -21.46
N GLY A 296 -1.02 -10.45 -22.04
CA GLY A 296 -2.07 -9.74 -21.31
C GLY A 296 -2.57 -10.54 -20.09
N GLU A 297 -2.70 -11.86 -20.21
CA GLU A 297 -3.11 -12.73 -19.11
C GLU A 297 -2.06 -12.76 -17.99
N GLU A 298 -0.77 -12.81 -18.31
CA GLU A 298 0.31 -12.74 -17.32
C GLU A 298 0.33 -11.38 -16.61
N PHE A 299 -0.01 -10.29 -17.31
CA PHE A 299 -0.17 -8.98 -16.69
C PHE A 299 -1.32 -9.00 -15.66
N ILE A 300 -2.49 -9.53 -16.04
CA ILE A 300 -3.65 -9.68 -15.14
C ILE A 300 -3.28 -10.55 -13.94
N ARG A 301 -2.64 -11.70 -14.17
CA ARG A 301 -2.18 -12.61 -13.11
C ARG A 301 -1.28 -11.90 -12.12
N ARG A 302 -0.24 -11.18 -12.60
CA ARG A 302 0.67 -10.41 -11.75
C ARG A 302 -0.06 -9.33 -10.98
N PHE A 303 -0.95 -8.59 -11.61
CA PHE A 303 -1.72 -7.54 -10.92
C PHE A 303 -2.59 -8.12 -9.80
N LEU A 304 -3.35 -9.18 -10.10
CA LEU A 304 -4.30 -9.78 -9.16
C LEU A 304 -3.64 -10.49 -7.99
N MET A 305 -2.41 -10.97 -8.11
CA MET A 305 -1.64 -11.51 -6.98
C MET A 305 -1.48 -10.51 -5.83
N HIS A 306 -1.56 -9.22 -6.11
CA HIS A 306 -1.36 -8.16 -5.12
C HIS A 306 -2.66 -7.67 -4.49
N VAL A 307 -3.80 -8.21 -4.88
CA VAL A 307 -5.09 -7.92 -4.24
C VAL A 307 -5.06 -8.52 -2.82
N PRO A 308 -5.12 -7.69 -1.78
CA PRO A 308 -4.98 -8.18 -0.41
C PRO A 308 -6.27 -8.88 0.06
N PRO A 309 -6.18 -9.79 1.04
CA PRO A 309 -7.33 -10.44 1.62
C PRO A 309 -8.40 -9.45 2.10
N LYS A 310 -9.66 -9.89 2.12
CA LYS A 310 -10.78 -9.07 2.59
C LYS A 310 -10.50 -8.52 4.00
N ARG A 311 -10.71 -7.22 4.18
CA ARG A 311 -10.50 -6.47 5.44
C ARG A 311 -9.04 -6.47 5.95
N PHE A 312 -8.07 -6.88 5.16
CA PHE A 312 -6.67 -6.83 5.58
C PHE A 312 -6.16 -5.38 5.61
N VAL A 313 -5.58 -4.99 6.76
CA VAL A 313 -5.03 -3.64 6.98
C VAL A 313 -3.56 -3.63 6.55
N ARG A 314 -3.25 -2.85 5.50
CA ARG A 314 -1.89 -2.75 4.92
C ARG A 314 -0.99 -1.71 5.56
N ILE A 315 -1.55 -0.81 6.36
CA ILE A 315 -0.80 0.25 7.05
C ILE A 315 -1.08 0.11 8.52
N ARG A 316 -0.04 -0.16 9.31
CA ARG A 316 -0.17 -0.35 10.75
C ARG A 316 0.76 0.60 11.48
N HIS A 317 0.30 1.15 12.61
CA HIS A 317 1.02 2.10 13.42
C HIS A 317 1.39 1.45 14.76
N TYR A 318 2.62 1.67 15.20
CA TYR A 318 3.17 1.01 16.38
C TYR A 318 3.86 1.99 17.34
N GLY A 319 4.11 1.55 18.56
CA GLY A 319 4.78 2.30 19.61
C GLY A 319 4.09 3.64 19.90
N LEU A 320 4.83 4.74 19.89
CA LEU A 320 4.31 6.10 20.09
C LEU A 320 3.20 6.50 19.11
N LEU A 321 3.19 5.88 17.91
CA LEU A 321 2.21 6.16 16.85
C LEU A 321 0.99 5.22 16.89
N SER A 322 0.94 4.25 17.82
CA SER A 322 -0.20 3.33 17.93
C SER A 322 -1.49 4.08 18.29
N SER A 323 -2.62 3.68 17.72
CA SER A 323 -3.92 4.34 17.91
C SER A 323 -4.33 4.47 19.40
N ARG A 324 -3.88 3.52 20.23
CA ARG A 324 -4.20 3.45 21.67
C ARG A 324 -3.72 4.68 22.46
N ASN A 325 -2.48 5.11 22.22
CA ASN A 325 -1.81 6.14 23.02
C ASN A 325 -1.38 7.37 22.22
N LYS A 326 -1.59 7.37 20.91
CA LYS A 326 -1.05 8.32 19.95
C LYS A 326 -1.26 9.78 20.36
N LYS A 327 -2.50 10.18 20.64
CA LYS A 327 -2.80 11.58 20.98
C LYS A 327 -1.97 12.08 22.15
N LYS A 328 -1.92 11.32 23.25
CA LYS A 328 -1.19 11.70 24.48
C LYS A 328 0.31 11.73 24.24
N LYS A 329 0.87 10.66 23.64
CA LYS A 329 2.32 10.52 23.43
C LYS A 329 2.86 11.50 22.39
N ILE A 330 2.16 11.74 21.28
CA ILE A 330 2.57 12.73 20.27
C ILE A 330 2.51 14.15 20.81
N THR A 331 1.48 14.49 21.60
CA THR A 331 1.42 15.82 22.24
C THR A 331 2.60 16.02 23.18
N LEU A 332 2.94 15.03 23.99
CA LEU A 332 4.11 15.07 24.86
C LEU A 332 5.41 15.26 24.07
N CYS A 333 5.63 14.43 23.04
CA CYS A 333 6.82 14.56 22.20
C CYS A 333 6.92 15.94 21.53
N ARG A 334 5.81 16.51 21.05
CA ARG A 334 5.80 17.87 20.48
C ARG A 334 6.21 18.93 21.48
N ASN A 335 5.68 18.85 22.69
CA ASN A 335 6.05 19.80 23.75
C ASN A 335 7.54 19.74 24.07
N ILE A 336 8.11 18.53 24.18
CA ILE A 336 9.53 18.32 24.43
C ILE A 336 10.39 18.83 23.27
N LEU A 337 9.99 18.55 22.02
CA LEU A 337 10.74 18.92 20.81
C LEU A 337 10.48 20.36 20.33
N GLY A 338 9.57 21.11 20.99
CA GLY A 338 9.18 22.45 20.54
C GLY A 338 8.48 22.49 19.18
N CYS A 339 7.90 21.35 18.71
CA CYS A 339 7.30 21.25 17.40
C CYS A 339 5.92 21.89 17.33
N LYS A 340 5.65 22.67 16.29
CA LYS A 340 4.31 23.18 16.00
C LYS A 340 3.37 22.03 15.56
N LYS A 341 2.12 22.08 16.04
CA LYS A 341 1.09 21.15 15.61
C LYS A 341 0.65 21.49 14.18
N TYR A 342 0.74 20.53 13.27
CA TYR A 342 0.08 20.63 11.98
C TYR A 342 -1.43 20.44 12.17
N ILE A 343 -2.23 21.25 11.49
CA ILE A 343 -3.69 21.13 11.42
C ILE A 343 -4.02 20.68 10.01
N SER A 344 -4.71 19.54 9.87
CA SER A 344 -5.13 19.01 8.57
C SER A 344 -5.96 20.05 7.82
N LYS A 345 -5.52 20.39 6.61
CA LYS A 345 -6.19 21.39 5.77
C LYS A 345 -7.42 20.81 5.06
N LEU A 346 -7.42 19.50 4.82
CA LEU A 346 -8.44 18.82 4.01
C LEU A 346 -9.54 18.14 4.85
N LYS A 347 -9.42 18.17 6.19
CA LYS A 347 -10.27 17.37 7.08
C LYS A 347 -11.76 17.68 6.93
N ASP A 348 -12.12 18.94 6.97
CA ASP A 348 -13.51 19.41 6.99
C ASP A 348 -13.94 20.01 5.64
N MET A 349 -13.11 19.86 4.59
CA MET A 349 -13.40 20.33 3.25
C MET A 349 -14.25 19.33 2.46
N ASP A 350 -15.18 19.85 1.68
CA ASP A 350 -15.90 19.09 0.66
C ASP A 350 -15.03 18.78 -0.57
N ALA A 351 -15.51 17.93 -1.46
CA ALA A 351 -14.75 17.54 -2.65
C ALA A 351 -14.43 18.70 -3.60
N PRO A 352 -15.37 19.64 -3.92
CA PRO A 352 -15.10 20.83 -4.71
C PRO A 352 -13.99 21.69 -4.13
N ALA A 353 -14.02 21.98 -2.82
CA ALA A 353 -13.02 22.82 -2.17
C ALA A 353 -11.62 22.16 -2.21
N ILE A 354 -11.54 20.84 -2.00
CA ILE A 354 -10.28 20.09 -2.12
C ILE A 354 -9.74 20.11 -3.55
N ILE A 355 -10.58 19.91 -4.54
CA ILE A 355 -10.19 19.95 -5.95
C ILE A 355 -9.65 21.33 -6.33
N ARG A 356 -10.32 22.40 -5.87
CA ARG A 356 -9.85 23.77 -6.07
C ARG A 356 -8.49 24.01 -5.43
N LEU A 357 -8.30 23.53 -4.20
CA LEU A 357 -7.04 23.70 -3.47
C LEU A 357 -5.87 22.91 -4.08
N LEU A 358 -6.09 21.65 -4.46
CA LEU A 358 -5.02 20.75 -4.91
C LEU A 358 -4.70 20.90 -6.41
N TYR A 359 -5.70 21.19 -7.23
CA TYR A 359 -5.58 21.16 -8.69
C TYR A 359 -5.84 22.51 -9.35
N ASN A 360 -6.09 23.55 -8.55
CA ASN A 360 -6.47 24.89 -9.03
C ASN A 360 -7.62 24.87 -10.05
N LYS A 361 -8.58 23.95 -9.86
CA LYS A 361 -9.72 23.73 -10.74
C LYS A 361 -11.02 23.92 -9.97
N ASP A 362 -11.83 24.89 -10.40
CA ASP A 362 -13.16 25.12 -9.84
C ASP A 362 -14.21 24.32 -10.60
N ILE A 363 -14.64 23.19 -10.04
CA ILE A 363 -15.65 22.31 -10.63
C ILE A 363 -17.08 22.84 -10.44
N CYS A 364 -17.27 23.92 -9.68
CA CYS A 364 -18.56 24.59 -9.51
C CYS A 364 -18.78 25.70 -10.58
N LYS A 365 -17.78 25.94 -11.43
CA LYS A 365 -17.85 26.89 -12.53
C LYS A 365 -17.88 26.18 -13.88
N CYS A 366 -18.70 26.69 -14.76
CA CYS A 366 -18.81 26.23 -16.15
C CYS A 366 -17.50 26.52 -16.91
N SER A 367 -16.97 25.51 -17.58
CA SER A 367 -15.75 25.65 -18.39
C SER A 367 -15.96 26.48 -19.65
N SER A 368 -17.22 26.65 -20.10
CA SER A 368 -17.58 27.36 -21.31
C SER A 368 -17.84 28.86 -21.08
N CYS A 369 -18.57 29.22 -20.02
CA CYS A 369 -18.96 30.60 -19.76
C CYS A 369 -18.56 31.16 -18.40
N GLY A 370 -18.01 30.33 -17.51
CA GLY A 370 -17.66 30.71 -16.13
C GLY A 370 -18.85 30.77 -15.17
N GLY A 371 -20.06 30.53 -15.64
CA GLY A 371 -21.30 30.57 -14.85
C GLY A 371 -21.37 29.44 -13.81
N LYS A 372 -22.34 29.52 -12.91
CA LYS A 372 -22.51 28.59 -11.82
C LYS A 372 -23.06 27.24 -12.30
N ILE A 373 -22.42 26.16 -11.89
CA ILE A 373 -22.87 24.79 -12.14
C ILE A 373 -23.72 24.31 -10.95
N ILE A 374 -24.93 23.84 -11.24
CA ILE A 374 -25.83 23.23 -10.26
C ILE A 374 -26.02 21.73 -10.55
N PRO A 375 -26.05 20.88 -9.53
CA PRO A 375 -26.38 19.46 -9.70
C PRO A 375 -27.86 19.33 -10.05
N LEU A 376 -28.16 18.52 -11.06
CA LEU A 376 -29.54 18.09 -11.31
C LEU A 376 -29.90 16.95 -10.38
N PRO A 377 -31.15 16.89 -9.86
CA PRO A 377 -31.63 15.75 -9.11
C PRO A 377 -31.60 14.53 -10.04
N THR A 378 -30.62 13.68 -9.82
CA THR A 378 -30.62 12.36 -10.46
C THR A 378 -31.32 11.39 -9.51
N GLU A 379 -32.33 10.70 -9.99
CA GLU A 379 -32.78 9.50 -9.29
C GLU A 379 -31.58 8.59 -9.15
N GLN A 380 -31.12 8.40 -7.91
CA GLN A 380 -29.98 7.52 -7.63
C GLN A 380 -30.44 6.08 -7.85
N HIS A 381 -30.47 5.64 -9.10
CA HIS A 381 -30.46 4.21 -9.39
C HIS A 381 -29.10 3.65 -8.96
N PHE A 382 -28.95 3.43 -7.65
CA PHE A 382 -27.97 2.49 -7.14
C PHE A 382 -28.38 1.12 -7.69
N ILE A 383 -27.86 0.76 -8.86
CA ILE A 383 -27.85 -0.64 -9.29
C ILE A 383 -26.87 -1.32 -8.32
N LYS A 384 -27.41 -1.79 -7.19
CA LYS A 384 -26.71 -2.79 -6.39
C LYS A 384 -26.46 -3.96 -7.35
N PRO A 385 -25.22 -4.39 -7.58
CA PRO A 385 -24.98 -5.59 -8.38
C PRO A 385 -25.84 -6.71 -7.77
N LYS A 386 -26.65 -7.38 -8.61
CA LYS A 386 -27.49 -8.48 -8.16
C LYS A 386 -26.58 -9.51 -7.48
N PRO A 387 -27.01 -10.10 -6.34
CA PRO A 387 -26.22 -11.06 -5.56
C PRO A 387 -25.69 -12.26 -6.37
N HIS A 388 -26.35 -12.57 -7.49
CA HIS A 388 -26.02 -13.71 -8.37
C HIS A 388 -24.76 -13.51 -9.22
N MET A 389 -24.14 -12.32 -9.24
CA MET A 389 -22.83 -12.09 -9.90
C MET A 389 -21.66 -12.15 -8.91
N LEU A 390 -21.89 -12.57 -7.68
CA LEU A 390 -20.89 -12.66 -6.61
C LEU A 390 -20.74 -14.11 -6.08
N CYS A 391 -21.26 -15.10 -6.79
CA CYS A 391 -21.01 -16.52 -6.51
C CYS A 391 -19.76 -17.00 -7.21
#